data_9cfa6af37dab2eb4eec9df0e62cfca6a
#
_entry.id   9cfa6af37dab2eb4eec9df0e62cfca6a
#
_cell.length_a   1.000
_cell.length_b   1.000
_cell.length_c   1.000
_cell.angle_alpha   90.00
_cell.angle_beta   90.00
_cell.angle_gamma   90.00
#
_symmetry.space_group_name_H-M   'P 1'
#
loop_
_entity.id
_entity.type
_entity.pdbx_description
1 polymer ?
#
loop_
_entity_poly.entity_id
_entity_poly.type
_entity_poly.pdbx_seq_one_letter_code
_entity_poly.pdbx_strand_id
1 'polypeptide(L)'
;MRPLTDRRPKPLLPVGDRSLLERVFDTARDVVDEFVVVTGYRGDAVREAIGESYRDRPVHFVEQAEALGTAHAVAQAEPVVDDDFLVLNGDVVVDASLPRALAEAGAPAIAATEVDDPRAYGVLSTADDGSLAGIVEKPADPPTNLANVGCYAFEPEVFEYIERTPESERGEYEITTTIDLLLGDGRRIDVARYDGTWLDVGRPWELLEANELALAELDEGTDVSGTVEEDVHLHGPVVVEEGARVRSGAYVKGPALIREGADVGPNAYVRGATVVGPGAHVGHSVEVKNSVLMADASVGHLSYVGDSVLGRAVNFGAGTNVANLRHDGENVRQTVKGDRVDTGRRKLGAIVGDEAKTGINTALNAGVVLGAGETTGPGEALTRDRRSD
;
A
#
# COMPACT_ATOMS: atom_id res chain seq x y z
N MET A 1 7.73 -2.07 5.94
CA MET A 1 6.32 -2.13 6.36
C MET A 1 6.08 -2.60 7.79
N ARG A 2 7.08 -3.25 8.47
CA ARG A 2 6.95 -3.55 9.92
C ARG A 2 6.65 -2.28 10.72
N PRO A 3 5.77 -2.33 11.74
CA PRO A 3 5.17 -3.53 12.35
C PRO A 3 3.87 -4.01 11.69
N LEU A 4 3.34 -3.36 10.67
CA LEU A 4 2.05 -3.68 10.06
C LEU A 4 2.04 -5.04 9.33
N THR A 5 3.22 -5.52 8.93
CA THR A 5 3.41 -6.78 8.20
C THR A 5 4.01 -7.90 9.07
N ASP A 6 4.10 -7.73 10.38
CA ASP A 6 4.61 -8.80 11.26
C ASP A 6 3.67 -10.01 11.30
N ARG A 7 2.35 -9.75 11.15
CA ARG A 7 1.32 -10.78 11.26
C ARG A 7 0.49 -10.99 9.99
N ARG A 8 0.77 -10.23 8.93
CA ARG A 8 0.10 -10.38 7.62
C ARG A 8 1.05 -10.10 6.46
N PRO A 9 0.86 -10.68 5.29
CA PRO A 9 1.61 -10.32 4.10
C PRO A 9 1.25 -8.91 3.63
N LYS A 10 2.23 -8.21 3.07
CA LYS A 10 2.11 -6.82 2.59
C LYS A 10 0.94 -6.62 1.60
N PRO A 11 0.72 -7.52 0.60
CA PRO A 11 -0.37 -7.38 -0.36
C PRO A 11 -1.78 -7.35 0.27
N LEU A 12 -1.94 -7.83 1.51
CA LEU A 12 -3.21 -7.80 2.24
C LEU A 12 -3.38 -6.58 3.17
N LEU A 13 -2.51 -5.58 3.07
CA LEU A 13 -2.73 -4.31 3.78
C LEU A 13 -3.90 -3.55 3.16
N PRO A 14 -4.79 -2.96 4.00
CA PRO A 14 -5.98 -2.27 3.50
C PRO A 14 -5.63 -0.91 2.89
N VAL A 15 -6.21 -0.64 1.74
CA VAL A 15 -6.19 0.65 1.04
C VAL A 15 -7.64 0.99 0.66
N GLY A 16 -8.27 1.87 1.44
CA GLY A 16 -9.71 2.13 1.34
C GLY A 16 -10.54 0.90 1.71
N ASP A 17 -11.37 0.48 0.78
CA ASP A 17 -12.28 -0.68 0.91
C ASP A 17 -11.65 -2.04 0.52
N ARG A 18 -10.42 -2.04 0.00
CA ARG A 18 -9.74 -3.21 -0.57
C ARG A 18 -8.35 -3.41 0.03
N SER A 19 -7.78 -4.60 -0.18
CA SER A 19 -6.35 -4.84 0.00
C SER A 19 -5.54 -4.25 -1.17
N LEU A 20 -4.23 -4.08 -0.98
CA LEU A 20 -3.32 -3.68 -2.07
C LEU A 20 -3.44 -4.61 -3.28
N LEU A 21 -3.47 -5.92 -3.06
CA LEU A 21 -3.56 -6.91 -4.15
C LEU A 21 -4.87 -6.81 -4.92
N GLU A 22 -6.00 -6.66 -4.21
CA GLU A 22 -7.30 -6.47 -4.86
C GLU A 22 -7.34 -5.20 -5.71
N ARG A 23 -6.66 -4.13 -5.29
CA ARG A 23 -6.53 -2.91 -6.12
C ARG A 23 -5.74 -3.18 -7.39
N VAL A 24 -4.65 -3.94 -7.32
CA VAL A 24 -3.91 -4.36 -8.53
C VAL A 24 -4.82 -5.16 -9.46
N PHE A 25 -5.61 -6.09 -8.94
CA PHE A 25 -6.57 -6.84 -9.75
C PHE A 25 -7.62 -5.94 -10.39
N ASP A 26 -8.18 -5.01 -9.63
CA ASP A 26 -9.19 -4.07 -10.16
C ASP A 26 -8.65 -3.23 -11.32
N THR A 27 -7.36 -2.86 -11.30
CA THR A 27 -6.75 -2.08 -12.38
C THR A 27 -6.54 -2.90 -13.67
N ALA A 28 -6.19 -4.19 -13.54
CA ALA A 28 -5.83 -5.06 -14.66
C ALA A 28 -7.00 -5.86 -15.25
N ARG A 29 -8.09 -6.07 -14.50
CA ARG A 29 -9.19 -7.00 -14.84
C ARG A 29 -9.83 -6.81 -16.20
N ASP A 30 -9.81 -5.59 -16.75
CA ASP A 30 -10.43 -5.27 -18.04
C ASP A 30 -9.54 -5.63 -19.24
N VAL A 31 -8.26 -5.96 -18.99
CA VAL A 31 -7.27 -6.28 -20.02
C VAL A 31 -6.68 -7.68 -19.89
N VAL A 32 -7.06 -8.44 -18.86
CA VAL A 32 -6.61 -9.82 -18.64
C VAL A 32 -7.79 -10.76 -18.47
N ASP A 33 -7.62 -12.04 -18.78
CA ASP A 33 -8.65 -13.07 -18.62
C ASP A 33 -8.54 -13.82 -17.28
N GLU A 34 -7.35 -13.88 -16.70
CA GLU A 34 -7.07 -14.55 -15.43
C GLU A 34 -5.90 -13.89 -14.69
N PHE A 35 -5.72 -14.27 -13.44
CA PHE A 35 -4.63 -13.81 -12.59
C PHE A 35 -3.76 -14.96 -12.12
N VAL A 36 -2.45 -14.77 -12.14
CA VAL A 36 -1.48 -15.67 -11.52
C VAL A 36 -0.80 -14.92 -10.38
N VAL A 37 -0.94 -15.39 -9.15
CA VAL A 37 -0.35 -14.76 -7.97
C VAL A 37 0.85 -15.56 -7.50
N VAL A 38 2.03 -14.96 -7.61
CA VAL A 38 3.24 -15.53 -7.05
C VAL A 38 3.29 -15.19 -5.56
N THR A 39 3.27 -16.22 -4.72
CA THR A 39 3.24 -16.07 -3.26
C THR A 39 4.54 -16.56 -2.63
N GLY A 40 4.94 -15.91 -1.55
CA GLY A 40 6.07 -16.33 -0.71
C GLY A 40 5.65 -16.30 0.76
N TYR A 41 6.17 -15.36 1.52
CA TYR A 41 5.86 -15.22 2.95
C TYR A 41 4.36 -15.21 3.23
N ARG A 42 3.87 -16.20 4.00
CA ARG A 42 2.45 -16.39 4.35
C ARG A 42 1.52 -16.48 3.14
N GLY A 43 1.94 -17.18 2.08
CA GLY A 43 1.14 -17.37 0.87
C GLY A 43 -0.24 -17.96 1.12
N ASP A 44 -0.39 -18.84 2.12
CA ASP A 44 -1.69 -19.39 2.51
C ASP A 44 -2.71 -18.32 2.93
N ALA A 45 -2.25 -17.28 3.65
CA ALA A 45 -3.13 -16.18 4.04
C ALA A 45 -3.59 -15.35 2.82
N VAL A 46 -2.74 -15.22 1.79
CA VAL A 46 -3.12 -14.57 0.53
C VAL A 46 -4.15 -15.41 -0.21
N ARG A 47 -3.91 -16.71 -0.32
CA ARG A 47 -4.84 -17.66 -0.95
C ARG A 47 -6.19 -17.69 -0.25
N GLU A 48 -6.21 -17.72 1.08
CA GLU A 48 -7.44 -17.69 1.88
C GLU A 48 -8.23 -16.39 1.69
N ALA A 49 -7.54 -15.25 1.65
CA ALA A 49 -8.16 -13.94 1.52
C ALA A 49 -8.75 -13.69 0.13
N ILE A 50 -8.06 -14.13 -0.94
CA ILE A 50 -8.45 -13.86 -2.33
C ILE A 50 -9.37 -14.96 -2.88
N GLY A 51 -9.12 -16.22 -2.54
CA GLY A 51 -9.82 -17.37 -3.12
C GLY A 51 -9.37 -17.73 -4.53
N GLU A 52 -10.09 -18.63 -5.19
CA GLU A 52 -9.77 -19.15 -6.52
C GLU A 52 -10.34 -18.30 -7.67
N SER A 53 -11.01 -17.21 -7.35
CA SER A 53 -11.55 -16.26 -8.33
C SER A 53 -11.67 -14.86 -7.75
N TYR A 54 -11.47 -13.85 -8.58
CA TYR A 54 -11.71 -12.44 -8.23
C TYR A 54 -12.59 -11.79 -9.30
N ARG A 55 -13.81 -11.36 -8.92
CA ARG A 55 -14.79 -10.71 -9.82
C ARG A 55 -14.94 -11.42 -11.17
N ASP A 56 -15.24 -12.71 -11.12
CA ASP A 56 -15.45 -13.57 -12.29
C ASP A 56 -14.18 -13.90 -13.11
N ARG A 57 -12.98 -13.53 -12.64
CA ARG A 57 -11.70 -13.95 -13.22
C ARG A 57 -11.08 -15.05 -12.37
N PRO A 58 -10.58 -16.15 -12.96
CA PRO A 58 -9.82 -17.17 -12.24
C PRO A 58 -8.56 -16.58 -11.59
N VAL A 59 -8.19 -17.11 -10.42
CA VAL A 59 -6.95 -16.76 -9.73
C VAL A 59 -6.16 -18.03 -9.45
N HIS A 60 -4.99 -18.14 -10.06
CA HIS A 60 -4.04 -19.22 -9.86
C HIS A 60 -2.95 -18.78 -8.89
N PHE A 61 -2.45 -19.70 -8.08
CA PHE A 61 -1.40 -19.41 -7.12
C PHE A 61 -0.20 -20.31 -7.38
N VAL A 62 0.96 -19.70 -7.50
CA VAL A 62 2.26 -20.37 -7.57
C VAL A 62 3.13 -19.91 -6.40
N GLU A 63 4.02 -20.79 -5.92
CA GLU A 63 4.83 -20.49 -4.75
C GLU A 63 6.27 -20.17 -5.14
N GLN A 64 6.77 -19.05 -4.66
CA GLN A 64 8.20 -18.75 -4.61
C GLN A 64 8.72 -19.14 -3.23
N ALA A 65 9.26 -20.36 -3.10
CA ALA A 65 9.74 -20.90 -1.82
C ALA A 65 10.89 -20.09 -1.22
N GLU A 66 11.76 -19.55 -2.06
CA GLU A 66 12.91 -18.73 -1.67
C GLU A 66 12.84 -17.37 -2.38
N ALA A 67 12.95 -16.27 -1.64
CA ALA A 67 12.92 -14.91 -2.19
C ALA A 67 14.26 -14.56 -2.86
N LEU A 68 14.47 -15.06 -4.07
CA LEU A 68 15.71 -14.91 -4.84
C LEU A 68 15.65 -13.78 -5.88
N GLY A 69 14.68 -12.92 -5.83
CA GLY A 69 14.55 -11.77 -6.72
C GLY A 69 13.32 -11.80 -7.63
N THR A 70 13.16 -10.73 -8.42
CA THR A 70 11.97 -10.50 -9.23
C THR A 70 11.88 -11.40 -10.46
N ALA A 71 13.00 -11.68 -11.14
CA ALA A 71 13.02 -12.64 -12.24
C ALA A 71 12.68 -14.06 -11.75
N HIS A 72 13.24 -14.46 -10.59
CA HIS A 72 12.91 -15.75 -9.98
C HIS A 72 11.42 -15.84 -9.58
N ALA A 73 10.80 -14.73 -9.18
CA ALA A 73 9.37 -14.72 -8.93
C ALA A 73 8.56 -14.95 -10.20
N VAL A 74 8.89 -14.26 -11.30
CA VAL A 74 8.22 -14.44 -12.59
C VAL A 74 8.39 -15.86 -13.12
N ALA A 75 9.57 -16.47 -12.95
CA ALA A 75 9.83 -17.86 -13.36
C ALA A 75 8.85 -18.87 -12.76
N GLN A 76 8.33 -18.62 -11.56
CA GLN A 76 7.37 -19.53 -10.93
C GLN A 76 6.03 -19.62 -11.69
N ALA A 77 5.73 -18.63 -12.54
CA ALA A 77 4.51 -18.61 -13.33
C ALA A 77 4.60 -19.44 -14.64
N GLU A 78 5.80 -19.83 -15.09
CA GLU A 78 6.01 -20.58 -16.33
C GLU A 78 5.07 -21.80 -16.52
N PRO A 79 4.80 -22.64 -15.50
CA PRO A 79 3.93 -23.81 -15.69
C PRO A 79 2.46 -23.51 -15.97
N VAL A 80 2.02 -22.25 -15.78
CA VAL A 80 0.61 -21.84 -15.86
C VAL A 80 0.39 -20.68 -16.82
N VAL A 81 1.44 -20.19 -17.49
CA VAL A 81 1.37 -19.10 -18.47
C VAL A 81 1.74 -19.64 -19.84
N ASP A 82 0.81 -19.56 -20.81
CA ASP A 82 0.96 -20.06 -22.18
C ASP A 82 0.71 -19.01 -23.28
N ASP A 83 0.39 -17.76 -22.89
CA ASP A 83 0.14 -16.64 -23.79
C ASP A 83 0.85 -15.37 -23.27
N ASP A 84 0.77 -14.25 -24.01
CA ASP A 84 1.29 -12.95 -23.57
C ASP A 84 0.69 -12.56 -22.22
N PHE A 85 1.51 -12.01 -21.36
CA PHE A 85 1.10 -11.70 -19.98
C PHE A 85 1.67 -10.39 -19.45
N LEU A 86 0.95 -9.82 -18.48
CA LEU A 86 1.40 -8.65 -17.74
C LEU A 86 2.01 -9.07 -16.40
N VAL A 87 3.09 -8.42 -16.02
CA VAL A 87 3.71 -8.53 -14.69
C VAL A 87 3.46 -7.23 -13.94
N LEU A 88 2.79 -7.32 -12.80
CA LEU A 88 2.50 -6.20 -11.91
C LEU A 88 2.96 -6.53 -10.49
N ASN A 89 3.61 -5.57 -9.83
CA ASN A 89 3.95 -5.75 -8.43
C ASN A 89 2.68 -5.72 -7.55
N GLY A 90 2.55 -6.66 -6.63
CA GLY A 90 1.38 -6.78 -5.75
C GLY A 90 1.30 -5.74 -4.62
N ASP A 91 2.13 -4.71 -4.66
CA ASP A 91 2.28 -3.68 -3.64
C ASP A 91 2.31 -2.24 -4.20
N VAL A 92 1.94 -2.09 -5.48
CA VAL A 92 1.81 -0.78 -6.13
C VAL A 92 0.35 -0.31 -6.15
N VAL A 93 0.17 1.00 -6.06
CA VAL A 93 -1.09 1.66 -6.37
C VAL A 93 -0.92 2.37 -7.70
N VAL A 94 -1.66 1.91 -8.69
CA VAL A 94 -1.68 2.46 -10.06
C VAL A 94 -3.13 2.55 -10.52
N ASP A 95 -3.41 3.36 -11.53
CA ASP A 95 -4.73 3.37 -12.15
C ASP A 95 -4.81 2.45 -13.38
N ALA A 96 -6.02 2.22 -13.89
CA ALA A 96 -6.29 1.27 -14.97
C ALA A 96 -5.67 1.67 -16.33
N SER A 97 -5.12 2.88 -16.48
CA SER A 97 -4.46 3.29 -17.72
C SER A 97 -3.10 2.60 -17.89
N LEU A 98 -2.43 2.20 -16.79
CA LEU A 98 -1.14 1.51 -16.85
C LEU A 98 -1.23 0.11 -17.52
N PRO A 99 -2.07 -0.84 -17.02
CA PRO A 99 -2.18 -2.14 -17.68
C PRO A 99 -2.71 -2.02 -19.12
N ARG A 100 -3.57 -1.04 -19.41
CA ARG A 100 -4.02 -0.77 -20.79
C ARG A 100 -2.88 -0.30 -21.68
N ALA A 101 -2.04 0.63 -21.22
CA ALA A 101 -0.89 1.11 -21.97
C ALA A 101 0.11 -0.02 -22.28
N LEU A 102 0.34 -0.94 -21.32
CA LEU A 102 1.17 -2.13 -21.55
C LEU A 102 0.55 -3.09 -22.58
N ALA A 103 -0.76 -3.37 -22.47
CA ALA A 103 -1.46 -4.22 -23.41
C ALA A 103 -1.49 -3.63 -24.85
N GLU A 104 -1.64 -2.31 -24.97
CA GLU A 104 -1.61 -1.59 -26.24
C GLU A 104 -0.21 -1.53 -26.87
N ALA A 105 0.84 -1.44 -26.06
CA ALA A 105 2.22 -1.48 -26.52
C ALA A 105 2.58 -2.86 -27.10
N GLY A 106 1.95 -3.93 -26.59
CA GLY A 106 2.26 -5.32 -26.93
C GLY A 106 3.51 -5.82 -26.20
N ALA A 107 3.76 -7.13 -26.31
CA ALA A 107 4.91 -7.76 -25.66
C ALA A 107 6.09 -7.90 -26.63
N PRO A 108 7.36 -7.72 -26.17
CA PRO A 108 7.73 -7.27 -24.84
C PRO A 108 7.66 -5.76 -24.67
N ALA A 109 7.16 -5.30 -23.51
CA ALA A 109 7.10 -3.88 -23.17
C ALA A 109 7.39 -3.62 -21.68
N ILE A 110 7.84 -2.39 -21.37
CA ILE A 110 8.11 -1.91 -20.01
C ILE A 110 7.37 -0.61 -19.76
N ALA A 111 6.72 -0.50 -18.59
CA ALA A 111 6.09 0.75 -18.16
C ALA A 111 7.10 1.70 -17.53
N ALA A 112 7.01 2.97 -17.91
CA ALA A 112 7.90 4.02 -17.43
C ALA A 112 7.16 5.33 -17.16
N THR A 113 7.60 6.05 -16.11
CA THR A 113 7.08 7.36 -15.74
C THR A 113 8.22 8.36 -15.50
N GLU A 114 7.96 9.65 -15.72
CA GLU A 114 8.92 10.70 -15.39
C GLU A 114 8.82 11.05 -13.90
N VAL A 115 9.97 11.13 -13.22
CA VAL A 115 10.07 11.49 -11.81
C VAL A 115 11.11 12.59 -11.60
N ASP A 116 10.95 13.39 -10.55
CA ASP A 116 11.90 14.48 -10.22
C ASP A 116 13.27 13.94 -9.78
N ASP A 117 13.29 12.82 -9.05
CA ASP A 117 14.52 12.15 -8.59
C ASP A 117 14.49 10.66 -8.88
N PRO A 118 15.11 10.21 -10.00
CA PRO A 118 15.06 8.81 -10.41
C PRO A 118 16.07 7.89 -9.68
N ARG A 119 16.94 8.40 -8.81
CA ARG A 119 18.04 7.65 -8.17
C ARG A 119 17.58 6.45 -7.32
N ALA A 120 16.32 6.41 -6.92
CA ALA A 120 15.75 5.31 -6.14
C ALA A 120 15.24 4.14 -7.00
N TYR A 121 15.21 4.31 -8.33
CA TYR A 121 14.55 3.42 -9.28
C TYR A 121 15.50 2.88 -10.35
N GLY A 122 15.06 1.91 -11.11
CA GLY A 122 15.66 1.59 -12.40
C GLY A 122 15.40 2.76 -13.37
N VAL A 123 16.42 3.23 -14.06
CA VAL A 123 16.33 4.37 -14.96
C VAL A 123 16.49 3.92 -16.41
N LEU A 124 15.53 4.30 -17.24
CA LEU A 124 15.48 3.90 -18.64
C LEU A 124 16.09 4.96 -19.55
N SER A 125 16.72 4.50 -20.62
CA SER A 125 17.05 5.29 -21.80
C SER A 125 16.30 4.73 -23.01
N THR A 126 15.90 5.62 -23.92
CA THR A 126 15.15 5.25 -25.14
C THR A 126 15.96 5.57 -26.39
N ALA A 127 15.79 4.76 -27.44
CA ALA A 127 16.30 5.03 -28.77
C ALA A 127 15.47 6.12 -29.48
N ASP A 128 15.93 6.55 -30.66
CA ASP A 128 15.28 7.61 -31.46
C ASP A 128 13.85 7.21 -31.90
N ASP A 129 13.55 5.93 -31.98
CA ASP A 129 12.22 5.38 -32.33
C ASP A 129 11.32 5.18 -31.11
N GLY A 130 11.77 5.58 -29.92
CA GLY A 130 11.04 5.48 -28.66
C GLY A 130 11.11 4.12 -27.96
N SER A 131 11.74 3.10 -28.56
CA SER A 131 11.96 1.80 -27.91
C SER A 131 13.01 1.89 -26.81
N LEU A 132 13.04 0.89 -25.90
CA LEU A 132 14.03 0.79 -24.84
C LEU A 132 15.43 0.61 -25.43
N ALA A 133 16.37 1.47 -25.01
CA ALA A 133 17.79 1.38 -25.36
C ALA A 133 18.64 0.81 -24.22
N GLY A 134 18.17 0.92 -22.98
CA GLY A 134 18.85 0.37 -21.80
C GLY A 134 18.16 0.72 -20.51
N ILE A 135 18.49 -0.02 -19.46
CA ILE A 135 18.01 0.21 -18.09
C ILE A 135 19.18 0.13 -17.12
N VAL A 136 19.26 1.04 -16.15
CA VAL A 136 20.30 1.04 -15.13
C VAL A 136 19.65 1.09 -13.75
N GLU A 137 19.91 0.08 -12.93
CA GLU A 137 19.33 0.00 -11.59
C GLU A 137 19.99 1.00 -10.63
N LYS A 138 19.20 1.91 -10.08
CA LYS A 138 19.57 2.90 -9.04
C LYS A 138 20.89 3.62 -9.30
N PRO A 139 21.08 4.25 -10.47
CA PRO A 139 22.31 4.91 -10.81
C PRO A 139 22.57 6.12 -9.90
N ALA A 140 23.84 6.31 -9.50
CA ALA A 140 24.24 7.51 -8.75
C ALA A 140 24.11 8.79 -9.60
N ASP A 141 24.35 8.65 -10.93
CA ASP A 141 24.21 9.71 -11.94
C ASP A 141 23.24 9.23 -13.03
N PRO A 142 21.94 9.53 -12.89
CA PRO A 142 20.91 9.03 -13.79
C PRO A 142 21.04 9.63 -15.21
N PRO A 143 20.97 8.78 -16.28
CA PRO A 143 21.05 9.29 -17.66
C PRO A 143 19.80 10.07 -18.09
N THR A 144 18.66 9.77 -17.48
CA THR A 144 17.36 10.41 -17.74
C THR A 144 16.56 10.52 -16.43
N ASN A 145 15.38 11.13 -16.46
CA ASN A 145 14.41 11.11 -15.36
C ASN A 145 13.29 10.07 -15.56
N LEU A 146 13.44 9.16 -16.53
CA LEU A 146 12.45 8.13 -16.86
C LEU A 146 12.64 6.91 -15.97
N ALA A 147 11.79 6.76 -14.96
CA ALA A 147 11.84 5.67 -13.99
C ALA A 147 11.05 4.45 -14.46
N ASN A 148 11.60 3.26 -14.21
CA ASN A 148 10.91 1.99 -14.33
C ASN A 148 9.80 1.89 -13.28
N VAL A 149 8.57 1.71 -13.72
CA VAL A 149 7.39 1.53 -12.84
C VAL A 149 7.38 0.14 -12.19
N GLY A 150 8.17 -0.81 -12.73
CA GLY A 150 8.18 -2.20 -12.25
C GLY A 150 7.01 -3.03 -12.77
N CYS A 151 6.43 -2.60 -13.89
CA CYS A 151 5.35 -3.30 -14.58
C CYS A 151 5.74 -3.58 -16.02
N TYR A 152 5.40 -4.76 -16.54
CA TYR A 152 5.89 -5.27 -17.80
C TYR A 152 4.81 -6.03 -18.57
N ALA A 153 4.95 -6.11 -19.88
CA ALA A 153 4.29 -7.08 -20.74
C ALA A 153 5.35 -8.01 -21.34
N PHE A 154 5.14 -9.31 -21.28
CA PHE A 154 6.06 -10.32 -21.80
C PHE A 154 5.33 -11.37 -22.62
N GLU A 155 6.07 -11.92 -23.64
CA GLU A 155 5.75 -13.17 -24.30
C GLU A 155 6.31 -14.34 -23.46
N PRO A 156 5.77 -15.57 -23.58
CA PRO A 156 6.30 -16.74 -22.86
C PRO A 156 7.79 -17.02 -23.11
N GLU A 157 8.34 -16.58 -24.24
CA GLU A 157 9.78 -16.67 -24.55
C GLU A 157 10.67 -16.04 -23.45
N VAL A 158 10.16 -15.11 -22.65
CA VAL A 158 10.90 -14.47 -21.55
C VAL A 158 11.43 -15.49 -20.53
N PHE A 159 10.76 -16.63 -20.36
CA PHE A 159 11.21 -17.68 -19.44
C PHE A 159 12.57 -18.24 -19.82
N GLU A 160 12.89 -18.39 -21.12
CA GLU A 160 14.21 -18.79 -21.61
C GLU A 160 15.32 -17.77 -21.22
N TYR A 161 14.97 -16.48 -21.17
CA TYR A 161 15.89 -15.43 -20.75
C TYR A 161 16.03 -15.38 -19.22
N ILE A 162 14.96 -15.65 -18.48
CA ILE A 162 14.99 -15.74 -17.02
C ILE A 162 15.93 -16.88 -16.58
N GLU A 163 15.91 -18.06 -17.22
CA GLU A 163 16.82 -19.16 -16.93
C GLU A 163 18.30 -18.77 -17.12
N ARG A 164 18.58 -17.84 -18.04
CA ARG A 164 19.94 -17.34 -18.35
C ARG A 164 20.33 -16.14 -17.50
N THR A 165 19.40 -15.57 -16.71
CA THR A 165 19.66 -14.37 -15.91
C THR A 165 20.65 -14.65 -14.80
N PRO A 166 21.78 -13.96 -14.74
CA PRO A 166 22.76 -14.15 -13.70
C PRO A 166 22.31 -13.51 -12.38
N GLU A 167 22.84 -14.00 -11.28
CA GLU A 167 22.70 -13.38 -9.97
C GLU A 167 23.39 -12.01 -9.94
N SER A 168 22.72 -11.00 -9.42
CA SER A 168 23.27 -9.65 -9.28
C SER A 168 24.25 -9.55 -8.10
N GLU A 169 24.96 -8.42 -7.98
CA GLU A 169 25.83 -8.13 -6.82
C GLU A 169 25.08 -8.16 -5.48
N ARG A 170 23.76 -8.04 -5.49
CA ARG A 170 22.89 -8.13 -4.32
C ARG A 170 22.47 -9.55 -3.96
N GLY A 171 22.87 -10.55 -4.76
CA GLY A 171 22.46 -11.93 -4.57
C GLY A 171 21.04 -12.23 -5.04
N GLU A 172 20.53 -11.48 -6.02
CA GLU A 172 19.15 -11.59 -6.52
C GLU A 172 19.13 -11.77 -8.04
N TYR A 173 18.17 -12.54 -8.57
CA TYR A 173 17.86 -12.63 -9.99
C TYR A 173 16.85 -11.51 -10.33
N GLU A 174 17.34 -10.45 -10.94
CA GLU A 174 16.57 -9.23 -11.19
C GLU A 174 15.95 -9.26 -12.60
N ILE A 175 14.68 -8.90 -12.71
CA ILE A 175 13.98 -8.83 -14.00
C ILE A 175 14.59 -7.76 -14.93
N THR A 176 15.21 -6.73 -14.39
CA THR A 176 15.94 -5.72 -15.17
C THR A 176 17.15 -6.32 -15.88
N THR A 177 17.84 -7.30 -15.28
CA THR A 177 18.92 -8.05 -15.93
C THR A 177 18.39 -8.96 -17.04
N THR A 178 17.22 -9.56 -16.86
CA THR A 178 16.53 -10.31 -17.93
C THR A 178 16.22 -9.41 -19.13
N ILE A 179 15.76 -8.19 -18.88
CA ILE A 179 15.49 -7.18 -19.90
C ILE A 179 16.77 -6.80 -20.66
N ASP A 180 17.89 -6.66 -19.95
CA ASP A 180 19.19 -6.40 -20.60
C ASP A 180 19.65 -7.57 -21.51
N LEU A 181 19.36 -8.81 -21.14
CA LEU A 181 19.62 -9.97 -22.02
C LEU A 181 18.75 -9.94 -23.28
N LEU A 182 17.45 -9.60 -23.17
CA LEU A 182 16.56 -9.42 -24.32
C LEU A 182 17.11 -8.35 -25.28
N LEU A 183 17.51 -7.19 -24.73
CA LEU A 183 18.12 -6.11 -25.52
C LEU A 183 19.44 -6.55 -26.18
N GLY A 184 20.28 -7.30 -25.44
CA GLY A 184 21.55 -7.82 -25.93
C GLY A 184 21.40 -8.78 -27.11
N ASP A 185 20.33 -9.56 -27.15
CA ASP A 185 19.97 -10.47 -28.25
C ASP A 185 19.21 -9.73 -29.39
N GLY A 186 19.09 -8.39 -29.30
CA GLY A 186 18.49 -7.54 -30.34
C GLY A 186 16.96 -7.55 -30.37
N ARG A 187 16.31 -8.00 -29.26
CA ARG A 187 14.85 -7.90 -29.15
C ARG A 187 14.44 -6.45 -28.96
N ARG A 188 13.41 -6.03 -29.69
CA ARG A 188 12.79 -4.72 -29.49
C ARG A 188 11.89 -4.79 -28.25
N ILE A 189 12.03 -3.82 -27.35
CA ILE A 189 11.17 -3.67 -26.18
C ILE A 189 10.52 -2.29 -26.25
N ASP A 190 9.21 -2.24 -26.27
CA ASP A 190 8.49 -0.98 -26.33
C ASP A 190 8.38 -0.34 -24.94
N VAL A 191 8.37 1.01 -24.88
CA VAL A 191 8.24 1.75 -23.64
C VAL A 191 6.84 2.33 -23.54
N ALA A 192 6.00 1.72 -22.70
CA ALA A 192 4.68 2.23 -22.35
C ALA A 192 4.85 3.41 -21.39
N ARG A 193 4.77 4.65 -21.93
CA ARG A 193 4.82 5.86 -21.10
C ARG A 193 3.54 6.01 -20.30
N TYR A 194 3.71 6.27 -19.02
CA TYR A 194 2.64 6.37 -18.05
C TYR A 194 2.76 7.66 -17.24
N ASP A 195 1.71 8.45 -17.20
CA ASP A 195 1.63 9.73 -16.50
C ASP A 195 0.53 9.75 -15.40
N GLY A 196 -0.05 8.58 -15.13
CA GLY A 196 -1.07 8.41 -14.10
C GLY A 196 -0.51 8.25 -12.69
N THR A 197 -1.39 7.83 -11.79
CA THR A 197 -1.02 7.58 -10.39
C THR A 197 -0.08 6.39 -10.26
N TRP A 198 1.10 6.60 -9.68
CA TRP A 198 2.04 5.53 -9.33
C TRP A 198 2.59 5.75 -7.93
N LEU A 199 2.35 4.78 -7.06
CA LEU A 199 2.87 4.75 -5.69
C LEU A 199 3.31 3.33 -5.32
N ASP A 200 4.60 3.16 -5.03
CA ASP A 200 5.14 1.95 -4.41
C ASP A 200 4.92 2.04 -2.89
N VAL A 201 4.09 1.15 -2.35
CA VAL A 201 3.76 1.13 -0.91
C VAL A 201 4.82 0.31 -0.15
N GLY A 202 6.06 0.75 -0.16
CA GLY A 202 7.20 0.09 0.50
C GLY A 202 7.33 0.38 1.99
N ARG A 203 6.72 1.47 2.48
CA ARG A 203 6.89 1.99 3.84
C ARG A 203 5.56 2.28 4.54
N PRO A 204 5.51 2.24 5.89
CA PRO A 204 4.24 2.41 6.61
C PRO A 204 3.51 3.74 6.34
N TRP A 205 4.23 4.82 6.08
CA TRP A 205 3.62 6.13 5.79
C TRP A 205 3.10 6.25 4.36
N GLU A 206 3.62 5.45 3.43
CA GLU A 206 3.10 5.36 2.06
C GLU A 206 1.72 4.67 2.04
N LEU A 207 1.41 3.86 3.06
CA LEU A 207 0.05 3.33 3.24
C LEU A 207 -0.98 4.43 3.55
N LEU A 208 -0.60 5.50 4.26
CA LEU A 208 -1.48 6.67 4.43
C LEU A 208 -1.73 7.36 3.09
N GLU A 209 -0.69 7.55 2.29
CA GLU A 209 -0.79 8.16 0.96
C GLU A 209 -1.66 7.29 0.02
N ALA A 210 -1.46 5.98 0.03
CA ALA A 210 -2.31 5.05 -0.71
C ALA A 210 -3.79 5.18 -0.32
N ASN A 211 -4.08 5.34 0.98
CA ASN A 211 -5.44 5.57 1.45
C ASN A 211 -5.96 6.98 1.10
N GLU A 212 -5.12 8.00 1.13
CA GLU A 212 -5.48 9.35 0.65
C GLU A 212 -5.89 9.33 -0.82
N LEU A 213 -5.13 8.63 -1.68
CA LEU A 213 -5.46 8.43 -3.09
C LEU A 213 -6.78 7.65 -3.26
N ALA A 214 -6.92 6.52 -2.57
CA ALA A 214 -8.13 5.70 -2.67
C ALA A 214 -9.40 6.43 -2.22
N LEU A 215 -9.32 7.23 -1.17
CA LEU A 215 -10.47 7.99 -0.69
C LEU A 215 -10.77 9.25 -1.53
N ALA A 216 -9.78 9.73 -2.29
CA ALA A 216 -10.01 10.81 -3.26
C ALA A 216 -10.87 10.36 -4.46
N GLU A 217 -10.97 9.04 -4.71
CA GLU A 217 -11.81 8.44 -5.74
C GLU A 217 -13.28 8.29 -5.32
N LEU A 218 -13.61 8.55 -4.04
CA LEU A 218 -15.00 8.50 -3.57
C LEU A 218 -15.84 9.57 -4.25
N ASP A 219 -17.04 9.20 -4.64
CA ASP A 219 -18.02 10.12 -5.22
C ASP A 219 -18.29 11.33 -4.32
N GLU A 220 -18.50 12.51 -4.94
CA GLU A 220 -18.92 13.71 -4.21
C GLU A 220 -20.29 13.45 -3.56
N GLY A 221 -20.32 13.38 -2.23
CA GLY A 221 -21.55 13.18 -1.48
C GLY A 221 -21.41 12.17 -0.36
N THR A 222 -22.57 11.72 0.10
CA THR A 222 -22.64 10.77 1.21
C THR A 222 -23.40 9.54 0.75
N ASP A 223 -22.78 8.37 0.91
CA ASP A 223 -23.41 7.06 0.69
C ASP A 223 -23.58 6.35 2.04
N VAL A 224 -24.85 6.07 2.41
CA VAL A 224 -25.18 5.48 3.71
C VAL A 224 -26.00 4.21 3.51
N SER A 225 -25.36 3.08 3.71
CA SER A 225 -26.00 1.76 3.81
C SER A 225 -26.13 1.28 5.27
N GLY A 226 -25.35 1.88 6.17
CA GLY A 226 -25.35 1.60 7.61
C GLY A 226 -26.40 2.41 8.39
N THR A 227 -26.23 2.47 9.71
CA THR A 227 -27.10 3.20 10.62
C THR A 227 -26.49 4.55 11.02
N VAL A 228 -27.20 5.65 10.77
CA VAL A 228 -26.82 6.98 11.21
C VAL A 228 -27.90 7.49 12.16
N GLU A 229 -27.52 7.79 13.42
CA GLU A 229 -28.46 8.28 14.45
C GLU A 229 -28.83 9.75 14.22
N GLU A 230 -29.85 10.25 14.95
CA GLU A 230 -30.20 11.66 14.96
C GLU A 230 -29.03 12.53 15.46
N ASP A 231 -28.99 13.81 15.05
CA ASP A 231 -27.93 14.78 15.39
C ASP A 231 -26.50 14.38 14.94
N VAL A 232 -26.38 13.53 13.93
CA VAL A 232 -25.11 13.26 13.24
C VAL A 232 -24.95 14.22 12.07
N HIS A 233 -23.73 14.73 11.89
CA HIS A 233 -23.37 15.59 10.76
C HIS A 233 -22.36 14.91 9.84
N LEU A 234 -22.78 14.61 8.59
CA LEU A 234 -21.92 14.06 7.54
C LEU A 234 -21.68 15.14 6.48
N HIS A 235 -20.43 15.39 6.12
CA HIS A 235 -20.03 16.42 5.15
C HIS A 235 -19.01 15.91 4.15
N GLY A 236 -19.24 16.12 2.86
CA GLY A 236 -18.39 15.71 1.74
C GLY A 236 -18.48 14.20 1.48
N PRO A 237 -17.48 13.63 0.78
CA PRO A 237 -17.42 12.19 0.49
C PRO A 237 -17.36 11.35 1.77
N VAL A 238 -18.47 10.76 2.18
CA VAL A 238 -18.56 9.90 3.37
C VAL A 238 -19.33 8.64 2.99
N VAL A 239 -18.69 7.49 3.14
CA VAL A 239 -19.33 6.18 2.96
C VAL A 239 -19.51 5.54 4.33
N VAL A 240 -20.75 5.10 4.63
CA VAL A 240 -21.10 4.33 5.83
C VAL A 240 -21.66 2.99 5.35
N GLU A 241 -20.83 1.95 5.45
CA GLU A 241 -21.17 0.60 4.95
C GLU A 241 -22.27 -0.07 5.79
N GLU A 242 -22.87 -1.11 5.22
CA GLU A 242 -23.87 -1.93 5.91
C GLU A 242 -23.31 -2.48 7.23
N GLY A 243 -24.14 -2.50 8.29
CA GLY A 243 -23.71 -2.92 9.63
C GLY A 243 -22.90 -1.90 10.42
N ALA A 244 -22.37 -0.85 9.78
CA ALA A 244 -21.72 0.26 10.48
C ALA A 244 -22.73 1.16 11.18
N ARG A 245 -22.30 1.81 12.28
CA ARG A 245 -23.13 2.72 13.05
C ARG A 245 -22.40 4.03 13.36
N VAL A 246 -23.07 5.16 13.06
CA VAL A 246 -22.63 6.49 13.46
C VAL A 246 -23.61 7.06 14.49
N ARG A 247 -23.12 7.30 15.70
CA ARG A 247 -23.93 7.68 16.86
C ARG A 247 -24.12 9.18 16.98
N SER A 248 -25.19 9.56 17.70
CA SER A 248 -25.60 10.93 17.95
C SER A 248 -24.45 11.86 18.36
N GLY A 249 -24.48 13.08 17.84
CA GLY A 249 -23.47 14.10 18.06
C GLY A 249 -22.13 13.89 17.33
N ALA A 250 -21.97 12.83 16.56
CA ALA A 250 -20.79 12.64 15.75
C ALA A 250 -20.76 13.63 14.56
N TYR A 251 -19.55 14.14 14.26
CA TYR A 251 -19.30 15.00 13.12
C TYR A 251 -18.26 14.32 12.22
N VAL A 252 -18.66 13.96 10.99
CA VAL A 252 -17.78 13.31 10.02
C VAL A 252 -17.59 14.24 8.83
N LYS A 253 -16.34 14.64 8.58
CA LYS A 253 -15.95 15.45 7.42
C LYS A 253 -15.04 14.63 6.51
N GLY A 254 -15.59 14.18 5.40
CA GLY A 254 -14.88 13.37 4.42
C GLY A 254 -13.65 14.04 3.76
N PRO A 255 -12.93 13.27 2.93
CA PRO A 255 -13.29 11.93 2.53
C PRO A 255 -13.13 10.93 3.69
N ALA A 256 -14.15 10.11 3.95
CA ALA A 256 -14.12 9.13 5.04
C ALA A 256 -14.87 7.85 4.67
N LEU A 257 -14.31 6.71 5.08
CA LEU A 257 -14.89 5.39 4.88
C LEU A 257 -15.09 4.72 6.23
N ILE A 258 -16.34 4.45 6.59
CA ILE A 258 -16.75 3.77 7.82
C ILE A 258 -17.24 2.38 7.42
N ARG A 259 -16.39 1.37 7.69
CA ARG A 259 -16.53 0.02 7.19
C ARG A 259 -17.56 -0.79 7.99
N GLU A 260 -17.94 -1.92 7.41
CA GLU A 260 -18.87 -2.89 8.01
C GLU A 260 -18.62 -3.12 9.52
N GLY A 261 -19.66 -3.05 10.33
CA GLY A 261 -19.61 -3.29 11.77
C GLY A 261 -18.86 -2.23 12.59
N ALA A 262 -18.30 -1.20 11.97
CA ALA A 262 -17.63 -0.11 12.69
C ALA A 262 -18.63 0.74 13.48
N ASP A 263 -18.19 1.26 14.64
CA ASP A 263 -19.02 2.04 15.57
C ASP A 263 -18.34 3.37 15.89
N VAL A 264 -18.95 4.49 15.46
CA VAL A 264 -18.38 5.84 15.57
C VAL A 264 -19.26 6.72 16.46
N GLY A 265 -18.69 7.23 17.52
CA GLY A 265 -19.37 8.13 18.45
C GLY A 265 -19.69 7.51 19.82
N PRO A 266 -20.48 8.19 20.67
CA PRO A 266 -21.11 9.50 20.41
C PRO A 266 -20.13 10.67 20.47
N ASN A 267 -20.49 11.81 19.91
CA ASN A 267 -19.69 13.04 19.90
C ASN A 267 -18.25 12.85 19.39
N ALA A 268 -18.02 11.92 18.45
CA ALA A 268 -16.73 11.74 17.80
C ALA A 268 -16.55 12.76 16.66
N TYR A 269 -15.29 13.13 16.39
CA TYR A 269 -14.93 13.95 15.23
C TYR A 269 -14.01 13.16 14.30
N VAL A 270 -14.50 12.81 13.12
CA VAL A 270 -13.73 12.13 12.06
C VAL A 270 -13.53 13.08 10.90
N ARG A 271 -12.28 13.21 10.40
CA ARG A 271 -11.99 14.14 9.30
C ARG A 271 -10.77 13.77 8.46
N GLY A 272 -10.75 14.30 7.23
CA GLY A 272 -9.70 14.01 6.24
C GLY A 272 -9.78 12.56 5.78
N ALA A 273 -8.83 12.15 4.93
CA ALA A 273 -8.80 10.80 4.37
C ALA A 273 -8.67 9.73 5.48
N THR A 274 -9.82 9.34 6.05
CA THR A 274 -9.89 8.47 7.22
C THR A 274 -10.65 7.19 6.92
N VAL A 275 -10.03 6.06 7.21
CA VAL A 275 -10.65 4.74 7.18
C VAL A 275 -10.87 4.25 8.60
N VAL A 276 -12.13 4.01 8.95
CA VAL A 276 -12.53 3.28 10.15
C VAL A 276 -12.86 1.86 9.71
N GLY A 277 -11.92 0.94 9.92
CA GLY A 277 -11.95 -0.42 9.38
C GLY A 277 -13.07 -1.29 9.94
N PRO A 278 -13.26 -2.50 9.40
CA PRO A 278 -14.33 -3.40 9.84
C PRO A 278 -14.28 -3.65 11.35
N GLY A 279 -15.43 -3.53 12.02
CA GLY A 279 -15.53 -3.73 13.47
C GLY A 279 -14.76 -2.72 14.34
N ALA A 280 -14.11 -1.71 13.77
CA ALA A 280 -13.34 -0.74 14.53
C ALA A 280 -14.24 0.21 15.32
N HIS A 281 -13.75 0.68 16.47
CA HIS A 281 -14.48 1.55 17.38
C HIS A 281 -13.78 2.89 17.58
N VAL A 282 -14.49 3.97 17.23
CA VAL A 282 -14.10 5.36 17.52
C VAL A 282 -15.11 5.91 18.54
N GLY A 283 -14.76 5.94 19.80
CA GLY A 283 -15.72 6.18 20.89
C GLY A 283 -15.93 7.64 21.25
N HIS A 284 -16.41 7.85 22.49
CA HIS A 284 -16.87 9.16 22.96
C HIS A 284 -15.77 10.21 22.96
N SER A 285 -16.05 11.35 22.33
CA SER A 285 -15.17 12.53 22.27
C SER A 285 -13.75 12.20 21.77
N VAL A 286 -13.66 11.29 20.79
CA VAL A 286 -12.42 10.96 20.08
C VAL A 286 -12.36 11.76 18.79
N GLU A 287 -11.19 12.32 18.50
CA GLU A 287 -10.89 12.88 17.18
C GLU A 287 -9.98 11.95 16.40
N VAL A 288 -10.39 11.58 15.19
CA VAL A 288 -9.57 10.85 14.22
C VAL A 288 -9.41 11.69 12.95
N LYS A 289 -8.18 11.91 12.54
CA LYS A 289 -7.85 12.74 11.39
C LYS A 289 -6.87 12.03 10.47
N ASN A 290 -7.24 11.92 9.18
CA ASN A 290 -6.32 11.42 8.12
C ASN A 290 -5.57 10.16 8.55
N SER A 291 -6.31 9.14 8.98
CA SER A 291 -5.75 7.95 9.62
C SER A 291 -6.43 6.67 9.14
N VAL A 292 -5.71 5.57 9.23
CA VAL A 292 -6.22 4.23 8.94
C VAL A 292 -6.31 3.46 10.25
N LEU A 293 -7.53 3.16 10.68
CA LEU A 293 -7.82 2.21 11.75
C LEU A 293 -8.18 0.88 11.11
N MET A 294 -7.33 -0.14 11.26
CA MET A 294 -7.60 -1.46 10.69
C MET A 294 -8.69 -2.20 11.49
N ALA A 295 -9.06 -3.36 11.02
CA ALA A 295 -10.15 -4.15 11.62
C ALA A 295 -10.00 -4.30 13.15
N ASP A 296 -11.11 -4.16 13.87
CA ASP A 296 -11.22 -4.31 15.32
C ASP A 296 -10.36 -3.32 16.15
N ALA A 297 -9.76 -2.29 15.52
CA ALA A 297 -9.02 -1.26 16.25
C ALA A 297 -9.98 -0.41 17.10
N SER A 298 -9.61 -0.14 18.34
CA SER A 298 -10.46 0.57 19.32
C SER A 298 -9.76 1.82 19.88
N VAL A 299 -10.40 2.97 19.72
CA VAL A 299 -10.03 4.26 20.33
C VAL A 299 -11.24 4.75 21.11
N GLY A 300 -11.37 4.30 22.37
CA GLY A 300 -12.65 4.35 23.09
C GLY A 300 -13.04 5.73 23.63
N HIS A 301 -12.12 6.54 24.17
CA HIS A 301 -12.48 7.73 24.93
C HIS A 301 -11.44 8.85 24.86
N LEU A 302 -11.89 10.10 24.66
CA LEU A 302 -11.14 11.34 24.93
C LEU A 302 -9.73 11.36 24.31
N SER A 303 -9.58 10.82 23.10
CA SER A 303 -8.29 10.58 22.46
C SER A 303 -8.17 11.37 21.16
N TYR A 304 -6.92 11.65 20.77
CA TYR A 304 -6.62 12.22 19.46
C TYR A 304 -5.72 11.29 18.65
N VAL A 305 -6.14 10.96 17.43
CA VAL A 305 -5.38 10.17 16.46
C VAL A 305 -5.27 10.94 15.15
N GLY A 306 -4.08 11.42 14.83
CA GLY A 306 -3.85 12.18 13.59
C GLY A 306 -2.75 11.60 12.73
N ASP A 307 -2.99 11.51 11.40
CA ASP A 307 -2.04 11.09 10.38
C ASP A 307 -1.31 9.77 10.76
N SER A 308 -2.08 8.78 11.21
CA SER A 308 -1.59 7.56 11.85
C SER A 308 -2.14 6.29 11.20
N VAL A 309 -1.42 5.18 11.38
CA VAL A 309 -1.90 3.85 11.01
C VAL A 309 -1.97 2.98 12.27
N LEU A 310 -3.16 2.53 12.61
CA LEU A 310 -3.40 1.59 13.70
C LEU A 310 -3.71 0.21 13.11
N GLY A 311 -2.88 -0.77 13.48
CA GLY A 311 -3.05 -2.16 13.08
C GLY A 311 -4.31 -2.81 13.63
N ARG A 312 -4.55 -4.05 13.26
CA ARG A 312 -5.71 -4.83 13.68
C ARG A 312 -5.74 -5.01 15.20
N ALA A 313 -6.94 -4.90 15.79
CA ALA A 313 -7.19 -5.11 17.21
C ALA A 313 -6.29 -4.27 18.16
N VAL A 314 -5.78 -3.13 17.67
CA VAL A 314 -5.15 -2.12 18.53
C VAL A 314 -6.16 -1.58 19.53
N ASN A 315 -5.74 -1.39 20.78
CA ASN A 315 -6.61 -0.79 21.80
C ASN A 315 -5.95 0.40 22.47
N PHE A 316 -6.46 1.60 22.24
CA PHE A 316 -6.01 2.81 22.89
C PHE A 316 -6.75 3.05 24.22
N GLY A 317 -6.00 3.11 25.31
CA GLY A 317 -6.52 3.55 26.62
C GLY A 317 -7.02 5.00 26.57
N ALA A 318 -7.99 5.32 27.40
CA ALA A 318 -8.63 6.64 27.44
C ALA A 318 -7.59 7.77 27.57
N GLY A 319 -7.77 8.85 26.79
CA GLY A 319 -6.86 9.99 26.79
C GLY A 319 -5.54 9.76 26.06
N THR A 320 -5.44 8.73 25.22
CA THR A 320 -4.26 8.54 24.37
C THR A 320 -4.19 9.63 23.30
N ASN A 321 -3.07 10.36 23.23
CA ASN A 321 -2.87 11.44 22.29
C ASN A 321 -1.66 11.19 21.39
N VAL A 322 -1.86 11.30 20.08
CA VAL A 322 -0.82 11.11 19.07
C VAL A 322 -0.40 12.46 18.50
N ALA A 323 0.83 12.88 18.79
CA ALA A 323 1.42 14.03 18.10
C ALA A 323 1.73 13.67 16.65
N ASN A 324 1.37 14.54 15.72
CA ASN A 324 1.57 14.32 14.28
C ASN A 324 2.40 15.43 13.60
N LEU A 325 2.93 16.38 14.36
CA LEU A 325 3.70 17.51 13.85
C LEU A 325 4.92 17.74 14.72
N ARG A 326 6.05 18.03 14.10
CA ARG A 326 7.28 18.46 14.78
C ARG A 326 7.21 19.95 15.12
N HIS A 327 7.79 20.34 16.26
CA HIS A 327 7.84 21.74 16.70
C HIS A 327 8.72 22.64 15.80
N ASP A 328 9.74 22.05 15.13
CA ASP A 328 10.63 22.78 14.22
C ASP A 328 10.03 22.98 12.83
N GLY A 329 8.86 22.38 12.54
CA GLY A 329 8.18 22.51 11.27
C GLY A 329 8.77 21.67 10.12
N GLU A 330 9.83 20.92 10.38
CA GLU A 330 10.44 19.99 9.41
C GLU A 330 9.60 18.73 9.23
N ASN A 331 9.91 17.96 8.17
CA ASN A 331 9.31 16.67 7.94
C ASN A 331 9.54 15.71 9.09
N VAL A 332 8.55 14.87 9.36
CA VAL A 332 8.69 13.79 10.33
C VAL A 332 9.67 12.76 9.79
N ARG A 333 10.52 12.20 10.67
CA ARG A 333 11.47 11.15 10.32
C ARG A 333 11.13 9.88 11.07
N GLN A 334 11.24 8.74 10.37
CA GLN A 334 11.10 7.41 10.98
C GLN A 334 12.42 6.63 10.95
N THR A 335 12.57 5.65 11.84
CA THR A 335 13.72 4.74 11.84
C THR A 335 13.43 3.54 10.93
N VAL A 336 14.24 3.39 9.88
CA VAL A 336 14.16 2.27 8.93
C VAL A 336 15.51 1.57 8.92
N LYS A 337 15.55 0.30 9.28
CA LYS A 337 16.80 -0.51 9.36
C LYS A 337 17.93 0.16 10.16
N GLY A 338 17.58 0.94 11.19
CA GLY A 338 18.53 1.67 12.05
C GLY A 338 18.80 3.13 11.64
N ASP A 339 18.50 3.52 10.43
CA ASP A 339 18.69 4.88 9.91
C ASP A 339 17.47 5.77 10.08
N ARG A 340 17.70 7.06 10.32
CA ARG A 340 16.64 8.09 10.39
C ARG A 340 16.32 8.62 9.01
N VAL A 341 15.25 8.10 8.41
CA VAL A 341 14.79 8.44 7.06
C VAL A 341 13.75 9.56 7.11
N ASP A 342 13.89 10.55 6.23
CA ASP A 342 12.86 11.56 5.98
C ASP A 342 11.66 10.89 5.29
N THR A 343 10.47 11.13 5.83
CA THR A 343 9.23 10.52 5.30
C THR A 343 8.61 11.33 4.16
N GLY A 344 9.15 12.51 3.84
CA GLY A 344 8.53 13.47 2.94
C GLY A 344 7.28 14.15 3.52
N ARG A 345 6.78 13.66 4.67
CA ARG A 345 5.55 14.13 5.28
C ARG A 345 5.81 15.09 6.44
N ARG A 346 5.28 16.29 6.32
CA ARG A 346 5.31 17.26 7.43
C ARG A 346 4.44 16.80 8.61
N LYS A 347 3.37 16.04 8.32
CA LYS A 347 2.48 15.46 9.33
C LYS A 347 2.50 13.94 9.22
N LEU A 348 2.93 13.30 10.29
CA LEU A 348 2.88 11.86 10.47
C LEU A 348 2.79 11.58 11.96
N GLY A 349 1.74 10.88 12.37
CA GLY A 349 1.52 10.45 13.74
C GLY A 349 2.26 9.15 14.07
N ALA A 350 1.55 8.20 14.66
CA ALA A 350 2.11 6.93 15.06
C ALA A 350 1.80 5.81 14.05
N ILE A 351 2.74 4.87 13.94
CA ILE A 351 2.51 3.58 13.29
C ILE A 351 2.42 2.53 14.39
N VAL A 352 1.27 1.92 14.53
CA VAL A 352 0.96 1.00 15.63
C VAL A 352 0.67 -0.39 15.06
N GLY A 353 1.45 -1.38 15.48
CA GLY A 353 1.29 -2.77 15.04
C GLY A 353 0.06 -3.46 15.63
N ASP A 354 -0.29 -4.60 15.04
CA ASP A 354 -1.46 -5.39 15.43
C ASP A 354 -1.45 -5.72 16.93
N GLU A 355 -2.63 -5.64 17.58
CA GLU A 355 -2.86 -5.99 18.98
C GLU A 355 -2.06 -5.16 20.02
N ALA A 356 -1.42 -4.07 19.61
CA ALA A 356 -0.76 -3.18 20.55
C ALA A 356 -1.78 -2.46 21.44
N LYS A 357 -1.42 -2.19 22.69
CA LYS A 357 -2.31 -1.57 23.68
C LYS A 357 -1.65 -0.41 24.38
N THR A 358 -2.34 0.72 24.50
CA THR A 358 -1.84 1.84 25.29
C THR A 358 -2.53 1.92 26.64
N GLY A 359 -1.78 2.31 27.67
CA GLY A 359 -2.34 2.71 28.95
C GLY A 359 -3.13 4.03 28.83
N ILE A 360 -3.93 4.36 29.85
CA ILE A 360 -4.64 5.65 29.90
C ILE A 360 -3.65 6.82 29.88
N ASN A 361 -4.02 7.93 29.22
CA ASN A 361 -3.22 9.14 29.09
C ASN A 361 -1.82 8.91 28.49
N THR A 362 -1.69 7.93 27.61
CA THR A 362 -0.44 7.74 26.84
C THR A 362 -0.25 8.87 25.83
N ALA A 363 0.97 9.38 25.72
CA ALA A 363 1.37 10.31 24.69
C ALA A 363 2.31 9.63 23.69
N LEU A 364 1.95 9.61 22.40
CA LEU A 364 2.77 9.08 21.31
C LEU A 364 3.37 10.24 20.52
N ASN A 365 4.71 10.28 20.40
CA ASN A 365 5.39 11.34 19.65
C ASN A 365 5.22 11.15 18.13
N ALA A 366 5.39 12.24 17.38
CA ALA A 366 5.29 12.24 15.91
C ALA A 366 6.29 11.26 15.26
N GLY A 367 5.81 10.40 14.38
CA GLY A 367 6.57 9.39 13.67
C GLY A 367 7.00 8.18 14.52
N VAL A 368 6.50 8.04 15.75
CA VAL A 368 6.87 6.91 16.61
C VAL A 368 6.21 5.61 16.12
N VAL A 369 6.91 4.51 16.34
CA VAL A 369 6.41 3.16 16.04
C VAL A 369 6.21 2.38 17.34
N LEU A 370 5.02 1.82 17.51
CA LEU A 370 4.70 0.85 18.55
C LEU A 370 4.50 -0.52 17.89
N GLY A 371 5.33 -1.49 18.24
CA GLY A 371 5.36 -2.84 17.64
C GLY A 371 4.09 -3.65 17.88
N ALA A 372 3.93 -4.73 17.14
CA ALA A 372 2.79 -5.63 17.31
C ALA A 372 2.79 -6.28 18.72
N GLY A 373 1.64 -6.22 19.40
CA GLY A 373 1.47 -6.74 20.77
C GLY A 373 2.15 -5.92 21.87
N GLU A 374 2.86 -4.84 21.52
CA GLU A 374 3.52 -3.97 22.49
C GLU A 374 2.50 -3.20 23.34
N THR A 375 2.92 -2.82 24.55
CA THR A 375 2.07 -2.09 25.48
C THR A 375 2.77 -0.87 26.05
N THR A 376 1.99 0.16 26.44
CA THR A 376 2.49 1.28 27.25
C THR A 376 1.84 1.29 28.62
N GLY A 377 2.55 1.82 29.61
CA GLY A 377 1.99 2.07 30.94
C GLY A 377 1.07 3.30 30.98
N PRO A 378 0.26 3.46 32.04
CA PRO A 378 -0.56 4.66 32.22
C PRO A 378 0.31 5.93 32.31
N GLY A 379 -0.09 6.98 31.58
CA GLY A 379 0.62 8.26 31.54
C GLY A 379 2.00 8.23 30.88
N GLU A 380 2.33 7.15 30.19
CA GLU A 380 3.62 7.00 29.52
C GLU A 380 3.73 7.89 28.28
N ALA A 381 4.87 8.57 28.13
CA ALA A 381 5.22 9.28 26.92
C ALA A 381 6.20 8.44 26.07
N LEU A 382 5.73 7.91 24.95
CA LEU A 382 6.55 7.17 24.00
C LEU A 382 7.20 8.15 23.02
N THR A 383 8.48 8.43 23.21
CA THR A 383 9.25 9.40 22.41
C THR A 383 10.19 8.73 21.40
N ARG A 384 10.33 7.42 21.47
CA ARG A 384 11.13 6.58 20.57
C ARG A 384 10.38 5.31 20.23
N ASP A 385 10.75 4.70 19.10
CA ASP A 385 10.17 3.42 18.68
C ASP A 385 10.29 2.37 19.79
N ARG A 386 9.22 1.61 19.98
CA ARG A 386 9.20 0.40 20.79
C ARG A 386 8.80 -0.75 19.89
N ARG A 387 9.73 -1.68 19.67
CA ARG A 387 9.54 -2.87 18.84
C ARG A 387 10.15 -4.04 19.60
N SER A 388 9.47 -5.18 19.61
CA SER A 388 10.10 -6.46 19.93
C SER A 388 10.91 -6.87 18.70
N ASP A 389 12.16 -7.30 18.91
CA ASP A 389 13.05 -7.78 17.87
C ASP A 389 12.56 -9.12 17.25
#